data_451b7dd5c38d6e826aa9f7c6e00a0411
#
_entry.id   451b7dd5c38d6e826aa9f7c6e00a0411
#
_cell.length_a   1.000
_cell.length_b   1.000
_cell.length_c   1.000
_cell.angle_alpha   90.00
_cell.angle_beta   90.00
_cell.angle_gamma   90.00
#
_symmetry.space_group_name_H-M   'P 1'
#
loop_
_entity.id
_entity.type
_entity.pdbx_description
1 polymer ?
#
loop_
_entity_poly.entity_id
_entity_poly.type
_entity_poly.pdbx_seq_one_letter_code
_entity_poly.pdbx_strand_id
1 'polypeptide(L)'
;VYATIPDTKPSLTRKLFDYYSHRLNREVYNRDLTAEFAEKVRPRWEKGHDFYRALGPPLSMERVQRDTDDEANSYRYRVRYGETALIVVATVDGKGRIRNLKSTEE
;
A
#
# COMPACT_ATOMS: atom_id res chain seq x y z
N VAL A 1 3.63 16.29 8.10
CA VAL A 1 2.75 16.52 6.95
C VAL A 1 3.50 16.21 5.65
N TYR A 2 2.90 15.41 4.81
CA TYR A 2 3.51 14.97 3.55
C TYR A 2 2.90 15.72 2.38
N ALA A 3 3.75 16.33 1.56
CA ALA A 3 3.30 17.04 0.36
C ALA A 3 3.08 16.06 -0.78
N THR A 4 2.00 16.27 -1.54
CA THR A 4 1.72 15.47 -2.74
C THR A 4 2.75 15.79 -3.82
N ILE A 5 3.26 14.77 -4.49
CA ILE A 5 4.23 14.91 -5.57
C ILE A 5 3.69 14.23 -6.84
N PRO A 6 4.24 14.58 -8.02
CA PRO A 6 3.83 13.94 -9.26
C PRO A 6 4.03 12.43 -9.23
N ASP A 7 3.07 11.70 -9.80
CA ASP A 7 3.15 10.25 -9.87
C ASP A 7 3.94 9.83 -11.11
N THR A 8 5.18 9.45 -10.90
CA THR A 8 6.07 8.99 -11.97
C THR A 8 6.01 7.48 -12.18
N LYS A 9 5.21 6.77 -11.36
CA LYS A 9 5.06 5.32 -11.43
C LYS A 9 3.59 4.91 -11.31
N PRO A 10 2.77 5.28 -12.32
CA PRO A 10 1.33 5.00 -12.24
C PRO A 10 0.99 3.52 -12.18
N SER A 11 1.83 2.66 -12.74
CA SER A 11 1.65 1.21 -12.65
C SER A 11 1.72 0.72 -11.20
N LEU A 12 2.68 1.22 -10.43
CA LEU A 12 2.80 0.87 -9.01
C LEU A 12 1.63 1.43 -8.21
N THR A 13 1.23 2.66 -8.49
CA THR A 13 0.09 3.29 -7.84
C THR A 13 -1.17 2.45 -8.04
N ARG A 14 -1.39 1.95 -9.26
CA ARG A 14 -2.55 1.09 -9.57
C ARG A 14 -2.50 -0.21 -8.77
N LYS A 15 -1.34 -0.86 -8.72
CA LYS A 15 -1.18 -2.11 -7.96
C LYS A 15 -1.50 -1.91 -6.49
N LEU A 16 -1.03 -0.81 -5.91
CA LEU A 16 -1.28 -0.50 -4.51
C LEU A 16 -2.74 -0.14 -4.27
N PHE A 17 -3.35 0.62 -5.18
CA PHE A 17 -4.76 0.95 -5.06
C PHE A 17 -5.62 -0.32 -5.12
N ASP A 18 -5.30 -1.23 -6.04
CA ASP A 18 -5.99 -2.52 -6.14
C ASP A 18 -5.80 -3.34 -4.86
N TYR A 19 -4.59 -3.36 -4.33
CA TYR A 19 -4.31 -4.07 -3.08
C TYR A 19 -5.21 -3.58 -1.95
N TYR A 20 -5.30 -2.27 -1.75
CA TYR A 20 -6.11 -1.71 -0.66
C TYR A 20 -7.60 -1.74 -0.97
N SER A 21 -8.00 -1.62 -2.24
CA SER A 21 -9.41 -1.72 -2.65
C SER A 21 -9.96 -3.13 -2.42
N HIS A 22 -9.11 -4.14 -2.55
CA HIS A 22 -9.51 -5.54 -2.43
C HIS A 22 -8.86 -6.20 -1.20
N ARG A 23 -8.60 -5.40 -0.17
CA ARG A 23 -7.93 -5.87 1.06
C ARG A 23 -8.64 -7.06 1.70
N LEU A 24 -9.95 -7.17 1.51
CA LEU A 24 -10.74 -8.26 2.04
C LEU A 24 -10.87 -9.44 1.07
N ASN A 25 -10.36 -9.31 -0.16
CA ASN A 25 -10.35 -10.37 -1.17
C ASN A 25 -8.94 -10.97 -1.27
N ARG A 26 -8.78 -12.16 -0.74
CA ARG A 26 -7.48 -12.79 -0.59
C ARG A 26 -6.73 -13.02 -1.90
N GLU A 27 -7.43 -13.32 -3.00
CA GLU A 27 -6.78 -13.55 -4.30
C GLU A 27 -6.12 -12.28 -4.82
N VAL A 28 -6.87 -11.20 -4.85
CA VAL A 28 -6.34 -9.91 -5.31
C VAL A 28 -5.29 -9.40 -4.35
N TYR A 29 -5.48 -9.64 -3.06
CA TYR A 29 -4.57 -9.24 -2.01
C TYR A 29 -3.15 -9.76 -2.27
N ASN A 30 -2.99 -10.97 -2.77
CA ASN A 30 -1.67 -11.58 -2.98
C ASN A 30 -1.10 -11.39 -4.39
N ARG A 31 -1.89 -10.90 -5.34
CA ARG A 31 -1.55 -10.93 -6.76
C ARG A 31 -0.23 -10.24 -7.11
N ASP A 32 0.00 -9.06 -6.57
CA ASP A 32 1.14 -8.22 -6.92
C ASP A 32 2.26 -8.25 -5.88
N LEU A 33 2.23 -9.22 -4.98
CA LEU A 33 3.22 -9.36 -3.92
C LEU A 33 4.30 -10.36 -4.30
N THR A 34 5.50 -10.20 -3.75
CA THR A 34 6.49 -11.27 -3.82
C THR A 34 6.01 -12.46 -3.00
N ALA A 35 6.48 -13.65 -3.33
CA ALA A 35 6.10 -14.86 -2.59
C ALA A 35 6.45 -14.75 -1.11
N GLU A 36 7.62 -14.21 -0.80
CA GLU A 36 8.06 -14.03 0.58
C GLU A 36 7.16 -13.08 1.35
N PHE A 37 6.78 -11.96 0.72
CA PHE A 37 5.92 -10.99 1.37
C PHE A 37 4.50 -11.53 1.52
N ALA A 38 3.99 -12.27 0.54
CA ALA A 38 2.68 -12.90 0.62
C ALA A 38 2.59 -13.82 1.85
N GLU A 39 3.64 -14.61 2.12
CA GLU A 39 3.69 -15.45 3.31
C GLU A 39 3.73 -14.62 4.59
N LYS A 40 4.48 -13.52 4.58
CA LYS A 40 4.63 -12.66 5.74
C LYS A 40 3.33 -11.95 6.11
N VAL A 41 2.51 -11.56 5.12
CA VAL A 41 1.26 -10.84 5.39
C VAL A 41 0.08 -11.75 5.71
N ARG A 42 0.19 -13.05 5.45
CA ARG A 42 -0.90 -13.98 5.71
C ARG A 42 -1.50 -13.84 7.12
N PRO A 43 -0.70 -13.87 8.19
CA PRO A 43 -1.27 -13.66 9.52
C PRO A 43 -1.78 -12.23 9.73
N ARG A 44 -1.18 -11.24 9.06
CA ARG A 44 -1.65 -9.85 9.16
C ARG A 44 -3.00 -9.65 8.47
N TRP A 45 -3.27 -10.45 7.46
CA TRP A 45 -4.53 -10.36 6.71
C TRP A 45 -5.72 -10.57 7.65
N GLU A 46 -5.67 -11.61 8.46
CA GLU A 46 -6.73 -11.90 9.41
C GLU A 46 -6.79 -10.86 10.54
N LYS A 47 -5.65 -10.49 11.09
CA LYS A 47 -5.58 -9.50 12.18
C LYS A 47 -6.10 -8.13 11.76
N GLY A 48 -5.84 -7.72 10.53
CA GLY A 48 -6.26 -6.43 10.01
C GLY A 48 -7.64 -6.42 9.38
N HIS A 49 -8.30 -7.58 9.28
CA HIS A 49 -9.56 -7.72 8.56
C HIS A 49 -10.65 -6.76 9.06
N ASP A 50 -10.87 -6.72 10.37
CA ASP A 50 -11.91 -5.87 10.95
C ASP A 50 -11.57 -4.39 10.78
N PHE A 51 -10.31 -4.03 10.92
CA PHE A 51 -9.86 -2.66 10.73
C PHE A 51 -10.18 -2.17 9.30
N TYR A 52 -9.81 -2.95 8.30
CA TYR A 52 -10.06 -2.56 6.91
C TYR A 52 -11.53 -2.64 6.52
N ARG A 53 -12.28 -3.55 7.12
CA ARG A 53 -13.73 -3.61 6.92
C ARG A 53 -14.39 -2.32 7.44
N ALA A 54 -13.97 -1.85 8.60
CA ALA A 54 -14.50 -0.62 9.18
C ALA A 54 -14.17 0.62 8.35
N LEU A 55 -13.00 0.64 7.71
CA LEU A 55 -12.60 1.75 6.83
C LEU A 55 -13.40 1.78 5.53
N GLY A 56 -13.85 0.62 5.05
CA GLY A 56 -14.47 0.48 3.73
C GLY A 56 -13.41 0.58 2.62
N PRO A 57 -13.84 0.75 1.37
CA PRO A 57 -12.90 0.88 0.26
C PRO A 57 -12.20 2.24 0.28
N PRO A 58 -10.95 2.32 -0.20
CA PRO A 58 -10.25 3.60 -0.29
C PRO A 58 -10.89 4.49 -1.34
N LEU A 59 -10.91 5.79 -1.08
CA LEU A 59 -11.47 6.78 -2.00
C LEU A 59 -10.44 7.25 -3.01
N SER A 60 -9.18 7.36 -2.61
CA SER A 60 -8.11 7.82 -3.49
C SER A 60 -6.76 7.41 -2.93
N MET A 61 -5.76 7.47 -3.81
CA MET A 61 -4.37 7.24 -3.44
C MET A 61 -3.52 8.25 -4.19
N GLU A 62 -2.60 8.90 -3.47
CA GLU A 62 -1.72 9.90 -4.07
C GLU A 62 -0.28 9.69 -3.61
N ARG A 63 0.67 9.93 -4.52
CA ARG A 63 2.08 9.93 -4.16
C ARG A 63 2.37 11.14 -3.29
N VAL A 64 3.13 10.91 -2.22
CA VAL A 64 3.60 11.99 -1.37
C VAL A 64 5.12 11.94 -1.34
N GLN A 65 5.72 12.90 -0.67
CA GLN A 65 7.17 13.03 -0.64
C GLN A 65 7.85 11.68 -0.39
N ARG A 66 8.82 11.35 -1.24
CA ARG A 66 9.61 10.13 -1.11
C ARG A 66 10.57 10.28 0.06
N ASP A 67 10.79 9.20 0.80
CA ASP A 67 11.81 9.16 1.84
C ASP A 67 13.19 9.10 1.19
N THR A 68 13.96 10.17 1.35
CA THR A 68 15.30 10.26 0.76
C THR A 68 16.33 9.43 1.52
N ASP A 69 16.02 9.10 2.76
CA ASP A 69 16.91 8.32 3.61
C ASP A 69 16.68 6.83 3.52
N ASP A 70 15.67 6.41 2.76
CA ASP A 70 15.29 5.01 2.62
C ASP A 70 15.88 4.37 1.38
N GLU A 71 15.57 3.09 1.20
CA GLU A 71 16.00 2.32 0.05
C GLU A 71 15.52 2.92 -1.26
N ALA A 72 16.30 2.75 -2.32
CA ALA A 72 16.04 3.32 -3.63
C ALA A 72 14.69 2.94 -4.22
N ASN A 73 14.14 1.77 -3.83
CA ASN A 73 12.89 1.24 -4.36
C ASN A 73 11.71 1.41 -3.42
N SER A 74 11.78 2.37 -2.52
CA SER A 74 10.70 2.67 -1.57
C SER A 74 9.92 3.90 -2.02
N TYR A 75 8.61 3.83 -1.92
CA TYR A 75 7.69 4.88 -2.35
C TYR A 75 6.64 5.12 -1.29
N ARG A 76 6.33 6.38 -1.02
CA ARG A 76 5.35 6.75 0.00
C ARG A 76 4.07 7.24 -0.64
N TYR A 77 2.94 6.81 -0.08
CA TYR A 77 1.60 7.14 -0.57
C TYR A 77 0.70 7.57 0.58
N ARG A 78 -0.26 8.44 0.27
CA ARG A 78 -1.40 8.71 1.15
C ARG A 78 -2.60 7.99 0.56
N VAL A 79 -3.19 7.10 1.34
CA VAL A 79 -4.41 6.38 0.97
C VAL A 79 -5.55 7.00 1.77
N ARG A 80 -6.51 7.61 1.08
CA ARG A 80 -7.62 8.28 1.74
C ARG A 80 -8.82 7.36 1.84
N TYR A 81 -9.37 7.30 3.03
CA TYR A 81 -10.68 6.71 3.31
C TYR A 81 -11.59 7.84 3.75
N GLY A 82 -12.84 7.58 4.08
CA GLY A 82 -13.81 8.64 4.38
C GLY A 82 -13.29 9.70 5.36
N GLU A 83 -13.00 9.31 6.58
CA GLU A 83 -12.53 10.24 7.62
C GLU A 83 -11.08 10.01 8.03
N THR A 84 -10.44 9.01 7.45
CA THR A 84 -9.11 8.57 7.84
C THR A 84 -8.20 8.51 6.62
N ALA A 85 -6.94 8.80 6.80
CA ALA A 85 -5.92 8.57 5.79
C ALA A 85 -4.80 7.73 6.38
N LEU A 86 -4.25 6.84 5.56
CA LEU A 86 -3.07 6.06 5.91
C LEU A 86 -1.89 6.55 5.10
N ILE A 87 -0.74 6.59 5.73
CA ILE A 87 0.53 6.79 5.02
C ILE A 87 1.13 5.41 4.85
N VAL A 88 1.40 5.06 3.60
CA VAL A 88 1.90 3.74 3.21
C VAL A 88 3.26 3.90 2.58
N VAL A 89 4.24 3.14 3.06
CA VAL A 89 5.55 3.04 2.42
C VAL A 89 5.63 1.67 1.76
N ALA A 90 5.75 1.68 0.44
CA ALA A 90 5.83 0.46 -0.35
C ALA A 90 7.26 0.29 -0.86
N THR A 91 7.80 -0.92 -0.71
CA THR A 91 9.09 -1.30 -1.27
C THR A 91 8.86 -2.36 -2.32
N VAL A 92 9.49 -2.20 -3.48
CA VAL A 92 9.31 -3.12 -4.60
C VAL A 92 10.62 -3.81 -4.97
N ASP A 93 10.51 -4.97 -5.65
CA ASP A 93 11.68 -5.67 -6.17
C ASP A 93 12.01 -5.16 -7.60
N GLY A 94 13.03 -5.76 -8.23
CA GLY A 94 13.44 -5.36 -9.56
C GLY A 94 12.41 -5.64 -10.66
N LYS A 95 11.39 -6.42 -10.37
CA LYS A 95 10.30 -6.74 -11.31
C LYS A 95 9.03 -5.95 -11.02
N GLY A 96 9.08 -5.01 -10.08
CA GLY A 96 7.95 -4.19 -9.72
C GLY A 96 6.93 -4.86 -8.81
N ARG A 97 7.27 -6.01 -8.23
CA ARG A 97 6.39 -6.67 -7.26
C ARG A 97 6.64 -6.09 -5.87
N ILE A 98 5.57 -6.02 -5.09
CA ILE A 98 5.63 -5.45 -3.75
C ILE A 98 6.30 -6.45 -2.81
N ARG A 99 7.41 -6.05 -2.21
CA ARG A 99 8.14 -6.90 -1.26
C ARG A 99 8.02 -6.45 0.18
N ASN A 100 7.47 -5.28 0.42
CA ASN A 100 7.16 -4.82 1.78
C ASN A 100 6.17 -3.68 1.75
N LEU A 101 5.32 -3.61 2.78
CA LEU A 101 4.39 -2.51 2.99
C LEU A 101 4.38 -2.17 4.48
N LYS A 102 4.48 -0.88 4.78
CA LYS A 102 4.29 -0.36 6.13
C LYS A 102 3.21 0.71 6.06
N SER A 103 2.27 0.68 6.97
CA SER A 103 1.20 1.68 7.01
C SER A 103 1.01 2.21 8.40
N THR A 104 0.74 3.51 8.48
CA THR A 104 0.43 4.20 9.73
C THR A 104 -0.72 5.16 9.48
N GLU A 105 -1.51 5.46 10.49
CA GLU A 105 -2.53 6.49 10.37
C GLU A 105 -1.85 7.86 10.31
N GLU A 106 -2.36 8.69 9.44
CA GLU A 106 -1.89 10.07 9.32
C GLU A 106 -2.48 10.95 10.41
#